data_b237fd08f656a1c822e20ef3151e76ce
#
_entry.id   b237fd08f656a1c822e20ef3151e76ce
#
_cell.length_a   1.000
_cell.length_b   1.000
_cell.length_c   1.000
_cell.angle_alpha   90.00
_cell.angle_beta   90.00
_cell.angle_gamma   90.00
#
_symmetry.space_group_name_H-M   'P 1'
#
loop_
_entity.id
_entity.type
_entity.pdbx_description
1 polymer ?
#
loop_
_entity_poly.entity_id
_entity_poly.type
_entity_poly.pdbx_seq_one_letter_code
_entity_poly.pdbx_strand_id
1 'polypeptide(L)'
;MLVKCHKLAHSDGNRVFLTFDDGPVPGITEAVLNILEKHQVKATFFVVAEKAAEQRDIIEKMIRNGHGIGNHSLNHSFRPFFAGRKTMVEWISSAEKILQNLTGAESVGWRSPAGIQTPPLHDALNLLKMPLIHWNIRYFDTVKTWTWKSAEQSLPKIKPGSIVLLHDKQKKGNELTFLATLERFIPALKERGLVLDRLQRADFLTLSSER
;
A
#
# COMPACT_ATOMS: atom_id res chain seq x y z
N MET A 1 8.69 -12.03 -20.04
CA MET A 1 8.22 -12.82 -18.87
C MET A 1 7.44 -11.87 -17.96
N LEU A 2 6.21 -12.23 -17.53
CA LEU A 2 5.43 -11.34 -16.67
C LEU A 2 6.00 -11.34 -15.25
N VAL A 3 6.06 -10.17 -14.63
CA VAL A 3 6.40 -10.03 -13.20
C VAL A 3 5.35 -10.78 -12.37
N LYS A 4 5.78 -11.53 -11.37
CA LYS A 4 4.86 -12.14 -10.42
C LYS A 4 4.10 -11.07 -9.66
N CYS A 5 2.77 -11.11 -9.75
CA CYS A 5 1.90 -10.22 -9.00
C CYS A 5 1.61 -10.84 -7.63
N HIS A 6 2.08 -10.20 -6.57
CA HIS A 6 1.93 -10.68 -5.19
C HIS A 6 0.61 -10.20 -4.59
N LYS A 7 -0.32 -11.11 -4.38
CA LYS A 7 -1.61 -10.85 -3.70
C LYS A 7 -1.61 -11.24 -2.23
N LEU A 8 -0.66 -12.10 -1.84
CA LEU A 8 -0.39 -12.48 -0.47
C LEU A 8 1.09 -12.27 -0.22
N ALA A 9 1.44 -11.77 0.94
CA ALA A 9 2.82 -11.71 1.39
C ALA A 9 3.22 -13.07 1.95
N HIS A 10 4.51 -13.41 1.84
CA HIS A 10 5.06 -14.49 2.63
C HIS A 10 4.99 -14.09 4.10
N SER A 11 4.39 -14.92 4.93
CA SER A 11 4.13 -14.57 6.32
C SER A 11 4.46 -15.76 7.22
N ASP A 12 5.49 -15.57 8.03
CA ASP A 12 5.77 -16.47 9.13
C ASP A 12 4.84 -16.10 10.31
N GLY A 13 3.98 -17.02 10.69
CA GLY A 13 2.99 -16.80 11.74
C GLY A 13 1.71 -16.13 11.26
N ASN A 14 1.10 -15.32 12.14
CA ASN A 14 -0.25 -14.76 11.94
C ASN A 14 -0.25 -13.32 11.39
N ARG A 15 0.78 -12.89 10.64
CA ARG A 15 0.87 -11.53 10.11
C ARG A 15 -0.18 -11.26 9.03
N VAL A 16 -0.81 -10.09 9.10
CA VAL A 16 -1.67 -9.49 8.07
C VAL A 16 -1.24 -8.06 7.83
N PHE A 17 -1.50 -7.54 6.64
CA PHE A 17 -0.94 -6.28 6.18
C PHE A 17 -2.03 -5.30 5.78
N LEU A 18 -2.24 -4.26 6.60
CA LEU A 18 -3.06 -3.12 6.19
C LEU A 18 -2.24 -2.26 5.25
N THR A 19 -2.82 -1.89 4.12
CA THR A 19 -2.16 -1.04 3.13
C THR A 19 -3.08 0.08 2.71
N PHE A 20 -2.49 1.29 2.52
CA PHE A 20 -3.19 2.51 2.16
C PHE A 20 -2.59 3.07 0.87
N ASP A 21 -3.44 3.34 -0.13
CA ASP A 21 -3.05 3.88 -1.42
C ASP A 21 -3.49 5.35 -1.56
N ASP A 22 -2.98 6.04 -2.58
CA ASP A 22 -3.31 7.40 -3.03
C ASP A 22 -2.75 8.56 -2.18
N GLY A 23 -2.23 8.30 -0.99
CA GLY A 23 -1.69 9.33 -0.10
C GLY A 23 -0.30 9.87 -0.48
N PRO A 24 0.28 10.70 0.39
CA PRO A 24 -0.35 11.24 1.60
C PRO A 24 -1.42 12.29 1.31
N VAL A 25 -2.46 12.33 2.16
CA VAL A 25 -3.52 13.34 2.13
C VAL A 25 -3.56 14.03 3.49
N PRO A 26 -3.22 15.34 3.59
CA PRO A 26 -3.23 16.08 4.84
C PRO A 26 -4.55 15.94 5.61
N GLY A 27 -4.45 15.80 6.92
CA GLY A 27 -5.57 15.58 7.82
C GLY A 27 -5.99 14.10 7.92
N ILE A 28 -6.24 13.43 6.80
CA ILE A 28 -6.70 12.03 6.80
C ILE A 28 -5.56 11.06 7.07
N THR A 29 -4.45 11.20 6.35
CA THR A 29 -3.27 10.33 6.55
C THR A 29 -2.75 10.45 7.98
N GLU A 30 -2.72 11.65 8.55
CA GLU A 30 -2.30 11.87 9.93
C GLU A 30 -3.26 11.26 10.94
N ALA A 31 -4.58 11.33 10.67
CA ALA A 31 -5.58 10.65 11.51
C ALA A 31 -5.44 9.13 11.46
N VAL A 32 -5.17 8.56 10.28
CA VAL A 32 -4.84 7.13 10.13
C VAL A 32 -3.60 6.76 10.94
N LEU A 33 -2.52 7.54 10.84
CA LEU A 33 -1.28 7.32 11.59
C LEU A 33 -1.52 7.35 13.11
N ASN A 34 -2.35 8.27 13.60
CA ASN A 34 -2.70 8.35 15.02
C ASN A 34 -3.47 7.10 15.49
N ILE A 35 -4.40 6.58 14.67
CA ILE A 35 -5.13 5.33 14.97
C ILE A 35 -4.15 4.14 15.01
N LEU A 36 -3.25 4.02 14.03
CA LEU A 36 -2.26 2.95 13.99
C LEU A 36 -1.33 3.00 15.21
N GLU A 37 -0.89 4.19 15.60
CA GLU A 37 -0.04 4.43 16.78
C GLU A 37 -0.77 4.04 18.07
N LYS A 38 -2.01 4.51 18.26
CA LYS A 38 -2.87 4.17 19.41
C LYS A 38 -3.01 2.65 19.60
N HIS A 39 -3.17 1.91 18.51
CA HIS A 39 -3.31 0.47 18.55
C HIS A 39 -1.95 -0.28 18.48
N GLN A 40 -0.83 0.44 18.40
CA GLN A 40 0.54 -0.11 18.32
C GLN A 40 0.69 -1.11 17.16
N VAL A 41 0.14 -0.78 15.98
CA VAL A 41 0.23 -1.60 14.77
C VAL A 41 0.99 -0.89 13.66
N LYS A 42 1.57 -1.68 12.76
CA LYS A 42 2.25 -1.18 11.57
C LYS A 42 1.41 -1.40 10.33
N ALA A 43 1.61 -0.55 9.33
CA ALA A 43 0.94 -0.62 8.04
C ALA A 43 1.92 -0.26 6.92
N THR A 44 1.48 -0.36 5.67
CA THR A 44 2.26 0.08 4.51
C THR A 44 1.46 1.09 3.71
N PHE A 45 2.11 2.20 3.34
CA PHE A 45 1.52 3.26 2.55
C PHE A 45 2.13 3.23 1.15
N PHE A 46 1.32 2.96 0.14
CA PHE A 46 1.69 3.12 -1.27
C PHE A 46 1.41 4.55 -1.67
N VAL A 47 2.45 5.38 -1.63
CA VAL A 47 2.33 6.82 -1.77
C VAL A 47 2.59 7.28 -3.21
N VAL A 48 1.88 8.34 -3.62
CA VAL A 48 2.14 9.07 -4.86
C VAL A 48 3.34 9.98 -4.64
N ALA A 49 4.41 9.80 -5.41
CA ALA A 49 5.72 10.40 -5.12
C ALA A 49 5.70 11.94 -5.12
N GLU A 50 4.98 12.59 -6.04
CA GLU A 50 4.84 14.06 -6.06
C GLU A 50 4.15 14.55 -4.78
N LYS A 51 3.09 13.89 -4.32
CA LYS A 51 2.43 14.22 -3.04
C LYS A 51 3.35 13.99 -1.85
N ALA A 52 4.12 12.89 -1.87
CA ALA A 52 5.10 12.61 -0.81
C ALA A 52 6.17 13.72 -0.72
N ALA A 53 6.62 14.27 -1.84
CA ALA A 53 7.56 15.38 -1.89
C ALA A 53 6.98 16.69 -1.32
N GLU A 54 5.68 16.92 -1.50
CA GLU A 54 4.95 18.07 -0.97
C GLU A 54 4.64 17.93 0.54
N GLN A 55 4.49 16.70 1.03
CA GLN A 55 4.06 16.40 2.41
C GLN A 55 5.15 15.64 3.20
N ARG A 56 6.36 16.20 3.22
CA ARG A 56 7.55 15.57 3.82
C ARG A 56 7.33 15.20 5.29
N ASP A 57 6.69 16.07 6.06
CA ASP A 57 6.46 15.87 7.50
C ASP A 57 5.60 14.61 7.75
N ILE A 58 4.62 14.34 6.87
CA ILE A 58 3.78 13.13 6.96
C ILE A 58 4.63 11.89 6.64
N ILE A 59 5.49 11.95 5.62
CA ILE A 59 6.40 10.84 5.28
C ILE A 59 7.38 10.57 6.43
N GLU A 60 7.96 11.61 7.02
CA GLU A 60 8.84 11.47 8.18
C GLU A 60 8.12 10.84 9.38
N LYS A 61 6.85 11.21 9.62
CA LYS A 61 6.02 10.57 10.65
C LYS A 61 5.77 9.10 10.34
N MET A 62 5.47 8.73 9.10
CA MET A 62 5.32 7.33 8.69
C MET A 62 6.58 6.51 9.00
N ILE A 63 7.76 7.03 8.63
CA ILE A 63 9.05 6.37 8.84
C ILE A 63 9.36 6.25 10.33
N ARG A 64 9.24 7.34 11.07
CA ARG A 64 9.51 7.41 12.51
C ARG A 64 8.62 6.44 13.30
N ASN A 65 7.37 6.26 12.89
CA ASN A 65 6.44 5.30 13.47
C ASN A 65 6.65 3.86 12.94
N GLY A 66 7.63 3.64 12.05
CA GLY A 66 8.02 2.32 11.56
C GLY A 66 7.08 1.71 10.54
N HIS A 67 6.32 2.51 9.79
CA HIS A 67 5.49 2.03 8.68
C HIS A 67 6.33 1.74 7.43
N GLY A 68 5.79 0.91 6.52
CA GLY A 68 6.38 0.64 5.21
C GLY A 68 5.98 1.72 4.19
N ILE A 69 6.89 2.05 3.27
CA ILE A 69 6.60 2.94 2.13
C ILE A 69 6.68 2.14 0.85
N GLY A 70 5.61 2.15 0.06
CA GLY A 70 5.52 1.58 -1.28
C GLY A 70 5.38 2.66 -2.35
N ASN A 71 5.72 2.32 -3.57
CA ASN A 71 5.64 3.22 -4.71
C ASN A 71 4.27 3.08 -5.41
N HIS A 72 3.45 4.15 -5.38
CA HIS A 72 2.15 4.21 -6.06
C HIS A 72 2.18 5.17 -7.26
N SER A 73 3.30 5.22 -7.95
CA SER A 73 3.57 6.07 -9.11
C SER A 73 4.07 7.49 -8.80
N LEU A 74 4.50 8.16 -9.87
CA LEU A 74 4.95 9.54 -9.78
C LEU A 74 3.80 10.49 -9.41
N ASN A 75 2.67 10.42 -10.15
CA ASN A 75 1.59 11.40 -10.06
C ASN A 75 0.19 10.81 -10.32
N HIS A 76 0.05 9.51 -10.17
CA HIS A 76 -1.22 8.78 -10.38
C HIS A 76 -1.82 8.94 -11.79
N SER A 77 -1.01 9.28 -12.81
CA SER A 77 -1.45 9.37 -14.21
C SER A 77 -1.67 7.99 -14.82
N PHE A 78 -2.65 7.88 -15.73
CA PHE A 78 -2.88 6.65 -16.49
C PHE A 78 -2.16 6.63 -17.86
N ARG A 79 -1.67 7.77 -18.34
CA ARG A 79 -1.02 7.88 -19.66
C ARG A 79 0.20 6.97 -19.83
N PRO A 80 1.13 6.83 -18.84
CA PRO A 80 2.30 5.99 -18.98
C PRO A 80 2.00 4.52 -19.28
N PHE A 81 0.84 4.00 -18.85
CA PHE A 81 0.45 2.60 -19.11
C PHE A 81 0.31 2.28 -20.61
N PHE A 82 0.10 3.29 -21.45
CA PHE A 82 -0.11 3.18 -22.90
C PHE A 82 1.05 3.78 -23.72
N ALA A 83 2.07 4.33 -23.08
CA ALA A 83 3.17 5.06 -23.74
C ALA A 83 4.43 4.21 -24.00
N GLY A 84 4.38 2.91 -23.77
CA GLY A 84 5.49 1.99 -24.02
C GLY A 84 6.48 1.86 -22.85
N ARG A 85 7.40 0.88 -22.98
CA ARG A 85 8.31 0.46 -21.90
C ARG A 85 9.23 1.60 -21.41
N LYS A 86 9.82 2.39 -22.32
CA LYS A 86 10.77 3.45 -21.93
C LYS A 86 10.13 4.47 -21.00
N THR A 87 8.97 5.00 -21.39
CA THR A 87 8.20 5.96 -20.59
C THR A 87 7.78 5.35 -19.24
N MET A 88 7.39 4.07 -19.24
CA MET A 88 7.01 3.37 -18.02
C MET A 88 8.20 3.24 -17.05
N VAL A 89 9.39 2.87 -17.55
CA VAL A 89 10.61 2.80 -16.74
C VAL A 89 10.96 4.17 -16.15
N GLU A 90 10.95 5.22 -16.97
CA GLU A 90 11.25 6.59 -16.53
C GLU A 90 10.27 7.04 -15.44
N TRP A 91 8.96 6.78 -15.62
CA TRP A 91 7.91 7.16 -14.67
C TRP A 91 8.05 6.45 -13.32
N ILE A 92 8.29 5.14 -13.31
CA ILE A 92 8.52 4.35 -12.11
C ILE A 92 9.80 4.78 -11.41
N SER A 93 10.91 4.92 -12.15
CA SER A 93 12.22 5.28 -11.59
C SER A 93 12.23 6.70 -11.03
N SER A 94 11.54 7.65 -11.66
CA SER A 94 11.41 9.02 -11.15
C SER A 94 10.69 9.04 -9.81
N ALA A 95 9.60 8.28 -9.69
CA ALA A 95 8.89 8.12 -8.42
C ALA A 95 9.79 7.49 -7.35
N GLU A 96 10.47 6.38 -7.69
CA GLU A 96 11.36 5.67 -6.77
C GLU A 96 12.49 6.56 -6.25
N LYS A 97 13.11 7.36 -7.15
CA LYS A 97 14.17 8.30 -6.78
C LYS A 97 13.69 9.34 -5.75
N ILE A 98 12.47 9.89 -5.94
CA ILE A 98 11.89 10.82 -4.98
C ILE A 98 11.70 10.12 -3.62
N LEU A 99 11.11 8.92 -3.63
CA LEU A 99 10.86 8.17 -2.39
C LEU A 99 12.16 7.80 -1.68
N GLN A 100 13.18 7.33 -2.40
CA GLN A 100 14.49 7.03 -1.82
C GLN A 100 15.14 8.28 -1.19
N ASN A 101 15.04 9.45 -1.82
CA ASN A 101 15.56 10.70 -1.25
C ASN A 101 14.82 11.11 0.03
N LEU A 102 13.53 10.78 0.16
CA LEU A 102 12.73 11.10 1.35
C LEU A 102 12.93 10.09 2.49
N THR A 103 13.13 8.81 2.14
CA THR A 103 13.12 7.71 3.12
C THR A 103 14.50 7.18 3.46
N GLY A 104 15.50 7.46 2.63
CA GLY A 104 16.84 6.85 2.72
C GLY A 104 16.90 5.37 2.30
N ALA A 105 15.79 4.80 1.80
CA ALA A 105 15.70 3.38 1.46
C ALA A 105 14.85 3.14 0.20
N GLU A 106 15.02 1.96 -0.43
CA GLU A 106 14.13 1.52 -1.49
C GLU A 106 12.71 1.28 -0.97
N SER A 107 11.70 1.56 -1.81
CA SER A 107 10.31 1.22 -1.51
C SER A 107 10.12 -0.31 -1.37
N VAL A 108 9.06 -0.72 -0.68
CA VAL A 108 8.73 -2.16 -0.54
C VAL A 108 8.41 -2.81 -1.89
N GLY A 109 8.02 -2.02 -2.88
CA GLY A 109 7.68 -2.43 -4.22
C GLY A 109 6.67 -1.48 -4.86
N TRP A 110 6.18 -1.85 -6.03
CA TRP A 110 5.21 -1.09 -6.82
C TRP A 110 3.79 -1.60 -6.61
N ARG A 111 2.85 -0.67 -6.45
CA ARG A 111 1.42 -0.96 -6.60
C ARG A 111 0.85 -0.07 -7.71
N SER A 112 0.20 -0.72 -8.67
CA SER A 112 -0.30 -0.02 -9.85
C SER A 112 -1.57 0.77 -9.55
N PRO A 113 -1.66 2.06 -9.94
CA PRO A 113 -2.90 2.82 -9.92
C PRO A 113 -4.07 2.03 -10.51
N ALA A 114 -5.20 2.01 -9.78
CA ALA A 114 -6.39 1.24 -10.12
C ALA A 114 -6.16 -0.27 -10.40
N GLY A 115 -4.98 -0.81 -10.08
CA GLY A 115 -4.61 -2.20 -10.36
C GLY A 115 -4.36 -2.51 -11.83
N ILE A 116 -4.12 -1.50 -12.67
CA ILE A 116 -3.88 -1.67 -14.12
C ILE A 116 -2.60 -2.46 -14.34
N GLN A 117 -2.66 -3.46 -15.21
CA GLN A 117 -1.52 -4.26 -15.63
C GLN A 117 -1.42 -4.26 -17.15
N THR A 118 -0.26 -3.87 -17.67
CA THR A 118 0.04 -3.83 -19.10
C THR A 118 1.39 -4.48 -19.39
N PRO A 119 1.66 -4.99 -20.60
CA PRO A 119 2.96 -5.52 -20.94
C PRO A 119 4.10 -4.52 -20.68
N PRO A 120 4.01 -3.22 -21.05
CA PRO A 120 5.03 -2.23 -20.71
C PRO A 120 5.33 -2.10 -19.21
N LEU A 121 4.30 -2.21 -18.35
CA LEU A 121 4.48 -2.20 -16.90
C LEU A 121 5.30 -3.41 -16.43
N HIS A 122 4.93 -4.61 -16.88
CA HIS A 122 5.65 -5.83 -16.50
C HIS A 122 7.11 -5.80 -16.96
N ASP A 123 7.36 -5.34 -18.18
CA ASP A 123 8.73 -5.20 -18.71
C ASP A 123 9.56 -4.19 -17.90
N ALA A 124 8.95 -3.06 -17.51
CA ALA A 124 9.60 -2.04 -16.68
C ALA A 124 9.92 -2.57 -15.28
N LEU A 125 8.96 -3.22 -14.62
CA LEU A 125 9.16 -3.78 -13.27
C LEU A 125 10.19 -4.92 -13.26
N ASN A 126 10.25 -5.75 -14.31
CA ASN A 126 11.30 -6.76 -14.48
C ASN A 126 12.68 -6.12 -14.59
N LEU A 127 12.82 -5.08 -15.42
CA LEU A 127 14.08 -4.36 -15.60
C LEU A 127 14.55 -3.70 -14.29
N LEU A 128 13.62 -3.12 -13.55
CA LEU A 128 13.88 -2.45 -12.27
C LEU A 128 13.98 -3.42 -11.08
N LYS A 129 13.75 -4.71 -11.28
CA LYS A 129 13.68 -5.74 -10.23
C LYS A 129 12.75 -5.32 -9.07
N MET A 130 11.63 -4.71 -9.42
CA MET A 130 10.67 -4.18 -8.47
C MET A 130 9.46 -5.10 -8.35
N PRO A 131 9.11 -5.58 -7.12
CA PRO A 131 7.94 -6.43 -6.92
C PRO A 131 6.64 -5.70 -7.27
N LEU A 132 5.72 -6.38 -7.96
CA LEU A 132 4.35 -5.91 -8.19
C LEU A 132 3.46 -6.43 -7.07
N ILE A 133 2.95 -5.53 -6.24
CA ILE A 133 2.21 -5.86 -5.02
C ILE A 133 0.74 -5.48 -5.20
N HIS A 134 -0.12 -6.47 -5.17
CA HIS A 134 -1.58 -6.31 -5.18
C HIS A 134 -2.18 -6.55 -3.80
N TRP A 135 -3.44 -6.94 -3.77
CA TRP A 135 -4.23 -7.24 -2.57
C TRP A 135 -5.13 -8.46 -2.81
N ASN A 136 -5.58 -9.05 -1.74
CA ASN A 136 -6.63 -10.08 -1.78
C ASN A 136 -7.93 -9.64 -1.08
N ILE A 137 -7.89 -8.55 -0.31
CA ILE A 137 -9.07 -7.94 0.35
C ILE A 137 -9.17 -6.47 -0.10
N ARG A 138 -10.35 -6.03 -0.54
CA ARG A 138 -10.62 -4.61 -0.89
C ARG A 138 -12.06 -4.24 -0.56
N TYR A 139 -12.30 -2.93 -0.33
CA TYR A 139 -13.61 -2.41 0.06
C TYR A 139 -14.22 -1.39 -0.90
N PHE A 140 -13.48 -0.94 -1.92
CA PHE A 140 -13.89 0.15 -2.80
C PHE A 140 -14.19 1.45 -2.06
N ASP A 141 -13.47 1.72 -1.00
CA ASP A 141 -13.66 2.79 -0.03
C ASP A 141 -13.52 4.21 -0.62
N THR A 142 -12.88 4.36 -1.78
CA THR A 142 -12.86 5.62 -2.56
C THR A 142 -14.16 5.90 -3.31
N VAL A 143 -15.01 4.88 -3.53
CA VAL A 143 -16.26 4.97 -4.29
C VAL A 143 -17.47 4.82 -3.39
N LYS A 144 -17.42 3.87 -2.45
CA LYS A 144 -18.47 3.54 -1.49
C LYS A 144 -17.99 3.84 -0.07
N THR A 145 -18.87 4.32 0.77
CA THR A 145 -18.55 4.48 2.20
C THR A 145 -18.17 3.13 2.81
N TRP A 146 -16.96 3.03 3.34
CA TRP A 146 -16.53 1.86 4.10
C TRP A 146 -17.09 1.94 5.51
N THR A 147 -17.97 1.02 5.84
CA THR A 147 -18.69 0.99 7.13
C THR A 147 -18.29 -0.23 7.94
N TRP A 148 -18.54 -0.19 9.24
CA TRP A 148 -18.31 -1.34 10.12
C TRP A 148 -18.99 -2.61 9.60
N LYS A 149 -20.23 -2.51 9.12
CA LYS A 149 -20.96 -3.66 8.55
C LYS A 149 -20.17 -4.34 7.43
N SER A 150 -19.59 -3.57 6.52
CA SER A 150 -18.80 -4.14 5.40
C SER A 150 -17.43 -4.67 5.87
N ALA A 151 -16.81 -4.02 6.85
CA ALA A 151 -15.57 -4.48 7.46
C ALA A 151 -15.78 -5.81 8.20
N GLU A 152 -16.78 -5.88 9.07
CA GLU A 152 -17.15 -7.05 9.86
C GLU A 152 -17.42 -8.29 8.97
N GLN A 153 -18.19 -8.13 7.89
CA GLN A 153 -18.46 -9.20 6.91
C GLN A 153 -17.21 -9.75 6.22
N SER A 154 -16.13 -8.98 6.18
CA SER A 154 -14.88 -9.39 5.58
C SER A 154 -13.93 -10.13 6.54
N LEU A 155 -14.10 -9.95 7.85
CA LEU A 155 -13.21 -10.53 8.85
C LEU A 155 -12.94 -12.03 8.65
N PRO A 156 -13.92 -12.90 8.36
CA PRO A 156 -13.68 -14.32 8.17
C PRO A 156 -12.78 -14.65 6.95
N LYS A 157 -12.69 -13.74 5.97
CA LYS A 157 -11.89 -13.92 4.74
C LYS A 157 -10.43 -13.53 4.94
N ILE A 158 -10.13 -12.75 5.98
CA ILE A 158 -8.77 -12.28 6.28
C ILE A 158 -8.04 -13.40 7.03
N LYS A 159 -6.87 -13.77 6.52
CA LYS A 159 -6.02 -14.85 7.04
C LYS A 159 -4.55 -14.42 6.99
N PRO A 160 -3.64 -15.14 7.64
CA PRO A 160 -2.20 -14.88 7.55
C PRO A 160 -1.73 -14.67 6.11
N GLY A 161 -0.89 -13.66 5.88
CA GLY A 161 -0.44 -13.24 4.57
C GLY A 161 -1.39 -12.32 3.81
N SER A 162 -2.63 -12.10 4.30
CA SER A 162 -3.58 -11.22 3.61
C SER A 162 -3.06 -9.78 3.51
N ILE A 163 -3.22 -9.20 2.32
CA ILE A 163 -2.94 -7.79 2.02
C ILE A 163 -4.28 -7.09 1.82
N VAL A 164 -4.61 -6.19 2.74
CA VAL A 164 -5.87 -5.45 2.78
C VAL A 164 -5.66 -4.09 2.13
N LEU A 165 -6.40 -3.80 1.06
CA LEU A 165 -6.39 -2.51 0.39
C LEU A 165 -7.43 -1.57 1.00
N LEU A 166 -6.93 -0.45 1.48
CA LEU A 166 -7.65 0.74 1.89
C LEU A 166 -7.04 1.96 1.18
N HIS A 167 -7.64 3.13 1.32
CA HIS A 167 -7.11 4.38 0.80
C HIS A 167 -7.18 5.45 1.90
N ASP A 168 -6.13 6.24 2.05
CA ASP A 168 -6.17 7.44 2.90
C ASP A 168 -6.72 8.66 2.15
N LYS A 169 -7.13 8.48 0.89
CA LYS A 169 -7.94 9.43 0.12
C LYS A 169 -9.40 8.98 0.15
N GLN A 170 -10.24 9.71 0.88
CA GLN A 170 -11.66 9.42 1.02
C GLN A 170 -12.53 10.35 0.19
N LYS A 171 -13.75 9.89 -0.16
CA LYS A 171 -14.79 10.77 -0.71
C LYS A 171 -15.23 11.75 0.38
N LYS A 172 -15.37 13.04 0.00
CA LYS A 172 -15.82 14.11 0.92
C LYS A 172 -17.07 13.69 1.69
N GLY A 173 -16.99 13.77 3.02
CA GLY A 173 -18.05 13.40 3.96
C GLY A 173 -18.00 11.95 4.45
N ASN A 174 -17.10 11.11 3.90
CA ASN A 174 -16.92 9.73 4.37
C ASN A 174 -15.75 9.57 5.35
N GLU A 175 -14.96 10.62 5.57
CA GLU A 175 -13.70 10.58 6.32
C GLU A 175 -13.92 10.08 7.75
N LEU A 176 -14.91 10.66 8.47
CA LEU A 176 -15.21 10.26 9.85
C LEU A 176 -15.68 8.81 9.94
N THR A 177 -16.52 8.36 8.99
CA THR A 177 -17.01 6.99 8.97
C THR A 177 -15.87 6.01 8.69
N PHE A 178 -14.96 6.36 7.77
CA PHE A 178 -13.76 5.58 7.47
C PHE A 178 -12.87 5.44 8.71
N LEU A 179 -12.54 6.54 9.38
CA LEU A 179 -11.70 6.54 10.58
C LEU A 179 -12.35 5.76 11.73
N ALA A 180 -13.64 5.95 11.98
CA ALA A 180 -14.37 5.19 12.99
C ALA A 180 -14.42 3.69 12.68
N THR A 181 -14.52 3.34 11.39
CA THR A 181 -14.49 1.93 10.95
C THR A 181 -13.09 1.35 11.16
N LEU A 182 -12.03 2.07 10.81
CA LEU A 182 -10.63 1.64 11.00
C LEU A 182 -10.32 1.43 12.48
N GLU A 183 -10.78 2.35 13.35
CA GLU A 183 -10.63 2.29 14.81
C GLU A 183 -11.22 1.00 15.41
N ARG A 184 -12.31 0.48 14.84
CA ARG A 184 -12.95 -0.78 15.26
C ARG A 184 -12.35 -2.01 14.58
N PHE A 185 -11.88 -1.85 13.33
CA PHE A 185 -11.40 -2.96 12.52
C PHE A 185 -10.08 -3.54 13.03
N ILE A 186 -9.16 -2.68 13.50
CA ILE A 186 -7.87 -3.10 14.04
C ILE A 186 -8.02 -4.03 15.26
N PRO A 187 -8.77 -3.66 16.33
CA PRO A 187 -9.02 -4.56 17.45
C PRO A 187 -9.66 -5.89 17.04
N ALA A 188 -10.66 -5.85 16.15
CA ALA A 188 -11.34 -7.06 15.68
C ALA A 188 -10.41 -8.05 14.96
N LEU A 189 -9.38 -7.56 14.25
CA LEU A 189 -8.34 -8.42 13.67
C LEU A 189 -7.42 -8.99 14.77
N LYS A 190 -7.05 -8.19 15.77
CA LYS A 190 -6.21 -8.62 16.89
C LYS A 190 -6.91 -9.68 17.76
N GLU A 191 -8.20 -9.54 18.02
CA GLU A 191 -9.03 -10.52 18.74
C GLU A 191 -9.08 -11.89 18.05
N ARG A 192 -8.85 -11.93 16.74
CA ARG A 192 -8.71 -13.18 15.97
C ARG A 192 -7.29 -13.76 15.99
N GLY A 193 -6.41 -13.21 16.83
CA GLY A 193 -5.00 -13.65 16.92
C GLY A 193 -4.13 -13.23 15.74
N LEU A 194 -4.59 -12.25 14.92
CA LEU A 194 -3.82 -11.74 13.79
C LEU A 194 -2.90 -10.60 14.24
N VAL A 195 -1.70 -10.56 13.69
CA VAL A 195 -0.68 -9.53 13.95
C VAL A 195 -0.64 -8.58 12.76
N LEU A 196 -0.97 -7.31 12.99
CA LEU A 196 -0.91 -6.30 11.94
C LEU A 196 0.52 -5.76 11.83
N ASP A 197 1.12 -5.94 10.66
CA ASP A 197 2.51 -5.55 10.39
C ASP A 197 2.64 -4.83 9.04
N ARG A 198 3.78 -4.22 8.80
CA ARG A 198 4.14 -3.63 7.50
C ARG A 198 4.66 -4.67 6.54
N LEU A 199 4.45 -4.48 5.25
CA LEU A 199 5.13 -5.21 4.20
C LEU A 199 6.62 -4.83 4.16
N GLN A 200 7.44 -5.82 3.87
CA GLN A 200 8.87 -5.65 3.61
C GLN A 200 9.20 -6.21 2.22
N ARG A 201 10.22 -5.66 1.57
CA ARG A 201 10.64 -6.15 0.26
C ARG A 201 11.01 -7.64 0.30
N ALA A 202 11.58 -8.11 1.40
CA ALA A 202 11.90 -9.52 1.64
C ALA A 202 10.69 -10.45 1.60
N ASP A 203 9.49 -9.96 1.95
CA ASP A 203 8.25 -10.76 1.88
C ASP A 203 7.92 -11.23 0.44
N PHE A 204 8.63 -10.71 -0.58
CA PHE A 204 8.35 -10.97 -2.00
C PHE A 204 9.53 -11.53 -2.78
N LEU A 205 10.76 -11.48 -2.24
CA LEU A 205 11.98 -11.83 -2.98
C LEU A 205 12.40 -13.30 -2.83
N THR A 206 11.86 -14.05 -1.88
CA THR A 206 12.30 -15.40 -1.50
C THR A 206 11.93 -16.53 -2.49
N LEU A 207 11.36 -16.25 -3.65
CA LEU A 207 10.90 -17.29 -4.59
C LEU A 207 11.71 -17.39 -5.88
N SER A 208 12.90 -16.77 -5.97
CA SER A 208 13.73 -16.82 -7.18
C SER A 208 14.96 -17.75 -7.07
N SER A 209 15.16 -18.46 -5.96
CA SER A 209 16.32 -19.33 -5.74
C SER A 209 16.05 -20.83 -5.82
N GLU A 210 14.82 -21.25 -6.12
CA GLU A 210 14.53 -22.67 -6.36
C GLU A 210 14.06 -22.89 -7.81
N ARG A 211 15.02 -22.89 -8.75
CA ARG A 211 14.95 -23.62 -10.02
C ARG A 211 16.35 -23.91 -10.52
#